data_9d2d3d42d05115f43ba7677433d6299b
#
_entry.id   9d2d3d42d05115f43ba7677433d6299b
#
_cell.length_a   1.000
_cell.length_b   1.000
_cell.length_c   1.000
_cell.angle_alpha   90.00
_cell.angle_beta   90.00
_cell.angle_gamma   90.00
#
_symmetry.space_group_name_H-M   'P 1'
#
loop_
_entity.id
_entity.type
_entity.pdbx_description
1 polymer ?
#
loop_
_entity_poly.entity_id
_entity_poly.type
_entity_poly.pdbx_seq_one_letter_code
_entity_poly.pdbx_strand_id
1 'polypeptide(L)'
;VVTYPDALAEKVVSRKELGDKTLKLHVGEKVDMDFVTEVLRSYGFEYVDYVYEPGQYAVRGSIIDVFSFSSEFPFRIDFFGDEVESIRTFEVESQLSKEKKEEIVIVPDLSRSLEQGGNGGMVSFLDFLRPDTLLAMRDFLWLRERIQVVHDESLTAQAIAACEAEENGAISLEGKLIDGGEFTLRALDFRRMEFGTKPTGTPDATVAFSTVAQPIFHKNFDLVAESFRDYLSRNYTLYICSDSLKQTDRIRAIFEDRGDNISFTPVERTLHEGFADDTLRLCIFTDHQLFDRFHKYNLKSDKARSGKVALSLKELNQFTPGDYVVHTDHGCLLYTSPSPRDSTSSR
;
A
#
# COMPACT_ATOMS: atom_id res chain seq x y z
N VAL A 1 -4.56 7.20 5.19
CA VAL A 1 -3.14 6.86 5.00
C VAL A 1 -2.66 6.08 6.21
N VAL A 2 -1.86 5.04 6.02
CA VAL A 2 -1.15 4.29 7.06
C VAL A 2 0.34 4.49 6.81
N THR A 3 1.08 4.83 7.86
CA THR A 3 2.52 5.13 7.76
C THR A 3 3.27 4.61 9.00
N TYR A 4 4.58 4.79 9.04
CA TYR A 4 5.47 4.34 10.10
C TYR A 4 6.56 5.41 10.40
N PRO A 5 7.28 5.32 11.52
CA PRO A 5 8.18 6.38 11.98
C PRO A 5 9.23 6.81 10.96
N ASP A 6 9.88 5.83 10.30
CA ASP A 6 10.97 6.11 9.37
C ASP A 6 10.48 6.93 8.17
N ALA A 7 9.30 6.58 7.61
CA ALA A 7 8.68 7.35 6.53
C ALA A 7 8.17 8.74 6.97
N LEU A 8 7.82 8.91 8.26
CA LEU A 8 7.43 10.21 8.80
C LEU A 8 8.63 11.11 9.08
N ALA A 9 9.80 10.54 9.29
CA ALA A 9 11.04 11.29 9.45
C ALA A 9 11.47 11.97 8.15
N GLU A 10 11.15 11.39 6.99
CA GLU A 10 11.52 11.94 5.70
C GLU A 10 10.71 13.19 5.37
N LYS A 11 11.41 14.22 4.92
CA LYS A 11 10.80 15.41 4.33
C LYS A 11 10.38 15.14 2.90
N VAL A 12 9.30 15.76 2.50
CA VAL A 12 8.69 15.65 1.18
C VAL A 12 8.67 17.01 0.47
N VAL A 13 8.50 17.01 -0.83
CA VAL A 13 8.33 18.27 -1.60
C VAL A 13 7.06 19.01 -1.12
N SER A 14 7.09 20.33 -1.16
CA SER A 14 5.95 21.13 -0.76
C SER A 14 4.74 20.93 -1.71
N ARG A 15 3.51 21.18 -1.21
CA ARG A 15 2.30 21.13 -2.06
C ARG A 15 2.38 22.04 -3.28
N LYS A 16 3.01 23.19 -3.13
CA LYS A 16 3.19 24.16 -4.22
C LYS A 16 4.09 23.56 -5.29
N GLU A 17 5.25 23.06 -4.90
CA GLU A 17 6.19 22.46 -5.84
C GLU A 17 5.63 21.22 -6.53
N LEU A 18 4.89 20.37 -5.80
CA LEU A 18 4.16 19.24 -6.38
C LEU A 18 3.15 19.73 -7.42
N GLY A 19 2.38 20.79 -7.10
CA GLY A 19 1.41 21.36 -8.02
C GLY A 19 2.03 21.94 -9.28
N ASP A 20 3.15 22.65 -9.13
CA ASP A 20 3.89 23.27 -10.24
C ASP A 20 4.53 22.22 -11.18
N LYS A 21 4.84 21.03 -10.66
CA LYS A 21 5.44 19.89 -11.40
C LYS A 21 4.44 18.80 -11.75
N THR A 22 3.16 19.08 -11.77
CA THR A 22 2.12 18.10 -12.08
C THR A 22 1.43 18.47 -13.38
N LEU A 23 1.45 17.55 -14.36
CA LEU A 23 0.67 17.69 -15.59
C LEU A 23 -0.72 17.08 -15.40
N LYS A 24 -1.76 17.91 -15.63
CA LYS A 24 -3.16 17.46 -15.65
C LYS A 24 -3.66 17.49 -17.07
N LEU A 25 -4.37 16.45 -17.47
CA LEU A 25 -5.00 16.36 -18.79
C LEU A 25 -6.46 15.92 -18.62
N HIS A 26 -7.34 16.55 -19.43
CA HIS A 26 -8.77 16.26 -19.46
C HIS A 26 -9.20 15.84 -20.85
N VAL A 27 -10.20 14.99 -20.94
CA VAL A 27 -10.84 14.67 -22.22
C VAL A 27 -11.49 15.92 -22.81
N GLY A 28 -11.29 16.17 -24.10
CA GLY A 28 -11.74 17.37 -24.81
C GLY A 28 -10.81 18.59 -24.63
N GLU A 29 -9.71 18.45 -23.91
CA GLU A 29 -8.72 19.53 -23.79
C GLU A 29 -7.90 19.66 -25.08
N LYS A 30 -7.68 20.93 -25.48
CA LYS A 30 -6.82 21.24 -26.62
C LYS A 30 -5.38 21.41 -26.13
N VAL A 31 -4.57 20.45 -26.40
CA VAL A 31 -3.17 20.40 -26.05
C VAL A 31 -2.38 19.66 -27.12
N ASP A 32 -1.26 20.24 -27.56
CA ASP A 32 -0.39 19.63 -28.54
C ASP A 32 0.29 18.39 -27.95
N MET A 33 0.29 17.30 -28.71
CA MET A 33 0.94 16.05 -28.36
C MET A 33 2.46 16.22 -28.16
N ASP A 34 3.09 17.08 -28.96
CA ASP A 34 4.53 17.39 -28.83
C ASP A 34 4.83 18.11 -27.51
N PHE A 35 3.94 19.02 -27.10
CA PHE A 35 4.02 19.67 -25.79
C PHE A 35 3.96 18.66 -24.64
N VAL A 36 2.98 17.73 -24.66
CA VAL A 36 2.88 16.68 -23.65
C VAL A 36 4.15 15.84 -23.59
N THR A 37 4.69 15.48 -24.76
CA THR A 37 5.93 14.71 -24.87
C THR A 37 7.15 15.46 -24.31
N GLU A 38 7.24 16.77 -24.58
CA GLU A 38 8.31 17.62 -24.04
C GLU A 38 8.21 17.73 -22.52
N VAL A 39 7.01 17.90 -21.97
CA VAL A 39 6.76 17.89 -20.52
C VAL A 39 7.18 16.56 -19.90
N LEU A 40 6.82 15.43 -20.50
CA LEU A 40 7.22 14.10 -20.00
C LEU A 40 8.75 13.94 -19.98
N ARG A 41 9.44 14.42 -21.01
CA ARG A 41 10.91 14.43 -21.02
C ARG A 41 11.49 15.33 -19.94
N SER A 42 10.93 16.53 -19.76
CA SER A 42 11.36 17.45 -18.70
C SER A 42 11.14 16.89 -17.29
N TYR A 43 10.15 16.03 -17.13
CA TYR A 43 9.86 15.28 -15.90
C TYR A 43 10.77 14.07 -15.70
N GLY A 44 11.67 13.77 -16.66
CA GLY A 44 12.59 12.65 -16.56
C GLY A 44 11.98 11.30 -16.89
N PHE A 45 10.83 11.28 -17.59
CA PHE A 45 10.26 10.02 -18.09
C PHE A 45 11.14 9.47 -19.21
N GLU A 46 11.34 8.14 -19.17
CA GLU A 46 12.08 7.39 -20.17
C GLU A 46 11.18 7.07 -21.38
N TYR A 47 11.68 7.36 -22.59
CA TYR A 47 11.00 6.94 -23.82
C TYR A 47 11.27 5.48 -24.10
N VAL A 48 10.20 4.68 -24.30
CA VAL A 48 10.25 3.24 -24.58
C VAL A 48 9.28 2.88 -25.68
N ASP A 49 9.42 1.68 -26.30
CA ASP A 49 8.47 1.19 -27.29
C ASP A 49 7.14 0.75 -26.64
N TYR A 50 7.21 0.18 -25.44
CA TYR A 50 6.08 -0.26 -24.62
C TYR A 50 6.30 0.09 -23.17
N VAL A 51 5.26 0.59 -22.52
CA VAL A 51 5.29 1.03 -21.13
C VAL A 51 5.05 -0.15 -20.18
N TYR A 52 6.00 -0.39 -19.28
CA TYR A 52 5.93 -1.47 -18.29
C TYR A 52 6.05 -0.98 -16.85
N GLU A 53 6.77 0.12 -16.63
CA GLU A 53 7.13 0.61 -15.29
C GLU A 53 6.78 2.09 -15.11
N PRO A 54 6.53 2.55 -13.87
CA PRO A 54 6.39 3.98 -13.59
C PRO A 54 7.60 4.77 -14.07
N GLY A 55 7.37 5.95 -14.65
CA GLY A 55 8.40 6.79 -15.23
C GLY A 55 8.70 6.51 -16.71
N GLN A 56 7.96 5.62 -17.34
CA GLN A 56 8.07 5.33 -18.78
C GLN A 56 6.93 5.96 -19.57
N TYR A 57 7.22 6.32 -20.82
CA TYR A 57 6.21 6.71 -21.81
C TYR A 57 6.56 6.20 -23.21
N ALA A 58 5.53 6.02 -24.03
CA ALA A 58 5.64 5.60 -25.43
C ALA A 58 4.72 6.46 -26.31
N VAL A 59 5.16 6.73 -27.55
CA VAL A 59 4.36 7.47 -28.53
C VAL A 59 4.15 6.60 -29.75
N ARG A 60 2.89 6.37 -30.13
CA ARG A 60 2.52 5.51 -31.28
C ARG A 60 1.39 6.16 -32.07
N GLY A 61 1.76 6.83 -33.15
CA GLY A 61 0.79 7.61 -33.95
C GLY A 61 0.16 8.72 -33.14
N SER A 62 -1.16 8.69 -32.95
CA SER A 62 -1.92 9.64 -32.14
C SER A 62 -2.04 9.26 -30.66
N ILE A 63 -1.31 8.24 -30.21
CA ILE A 63 -1.45 7.69 -28.87
C ILE A 63 -0.18 7.97 -28.06
N ILE A 64 -0.36 8.49 -26.83
CA ILE A 64 0.66 8.53 -25.79
C ILE A 64 0.28 7.55 -24.70
N ASP A 65 1.12 6.55 -24.45
CA ASP A 65 1.06 5.71 -23.27
C ASP A 65 2.03 6.27 -22.23
N VAL A 66 1.60 6.42 -20.98
CA VAL A 66 2.44 6.96 -19.89
C VAL A 66 2.12 6.31 -18.56
N PHE A 67 3.16 5.96 -17.80
CA PHE A 67 3.01 5.42 -16.45
C PHE A 67 3.48 6.42 -15.41
N SER A 68 2.52 7.15 -14.82
CA SER A 68 2.79 8.11 -13.76
C SER A 68 3.26 7.41 -12.47
N PHE A 69 4.17 8.06 -11.71
CA PHE A 69 4.59 7.57 -10.40
C PHE A 69 3.47 7.56 -9.35
N SER A 70 2.41 8.33 -9.57
CA SER A 70 1.24 8.41 -8.67
C SER A 70 0.10 7.44 -9.02
N SER A 71 0.23 6.64 -10.07
CA SER A 71 -0.83 5.78 -10.57
C SER A 71 -0.51 4.30 -10.41
N GLU A 72 -1.55 3.50 -10.17
CA GLU A 72 -1.45 2.02 -10.11
C GLU A 72 -1.37 1.40 -11.52
N PHE A 73 -1.97 2.04 -12.51
CA PHE A 73 -1.99 1.60 -13.90
C PHE A 73 -1.48 2.71 -14.83
N PRO A 74 -0.83 2.35 -15.93
CA PRO A 74 -0.48 3.31 -16.96
C PRO A 74 -1.72 3.86 -17.65
N PHE A 75 -1.58 5.05 -18.21
CA PHE A 75 -2.61 5.75 -19.00
C PHE A 75 -2.30 5.66 -20.48
N ARG A 76 -3.33 5.46 -21.26
CA ARG A 76 -3.35 5.59 -22.73
C ARG A 76 -4.18 6.79 -23.09
N ILE A 77 -3.56 7.77 -23.71
CA ILE A 77 -4.13 9.05 -24.11
C ILE A 77 -4.21 9.05 -25.64
N ASP A 78 -5.41 9.12 -26.16
CA ASP A 78 -5.70 9.17 -27.60
C ASP A 78 -5.93 10.62 -28.02
N PHE A 79 -5.29 11.07 -29.07
CA PHE A 79 -5.41 12.41 -29.61
C PHE A 79 -6.10 12.41 -30.97
N PHE A 80 -6.97 13.40 -31.17
CA PHE A 80 -7.50 13.71 -32.50
C PHE A 80 -7.03 15.13 -32.88
N GLY A 81 -5.96 15.23 -33.69
CA GLY A 81 -5.24 16.48 -33.91
C GLY A 81 -4.64 16.98 -32.58
N ASP A 82 -5.00 18.20 -32.19
CA ASP A 82 -4.53 18.85 -30.96
C ASP A 82 -5.55 18.69 -29.81
N GLU A 83 -6.45 17.75 -29.86
CA GLU A 83 -7.46 17.53 -28.82
C GLU A 83 -7.31 16.12 -28.21
N VAL A 84 -7.41 16.03 -26.89
CA VAL A 84 -7.46 14.77 -26.15
C VAL A 84 -8.83 14.12 -26.38
N GLU A 85 -8.90 13.12 -27.25
CA GLU A 85 -10.14 12.43 -27.60
C GLU A 85 -10.59 11.47 -26.50
N SER A 86 -9.66 10.70 -25.95
CA SER A 86 -9.98 9.77 -24.87
C SER A 86 -8.79 9.45 -24.00
N ILE A 87 -9.07 9.14 -22.73
CA ILE A 87 -8.10 8.69 -21.75
C ILE A 87 -8.56 7.37 -21.17
N ARG A 88 -7.67 6.39 -21.09
CA ARG A 88 -7.96 5.05 -20.54
C ARG A 88 -6.79 4.57 -19.69
N THR A 89 -7.07 3.81 -18.64
CA THR A 89 -6.04 2.97 -18.04
C THR A 89 -5.87 1.69 -18.84
N PHE A 90 -4.70 1.08 -18.78
CA PHE A 90 -4.47 -0.23 -19.40
C PHE A 90 -3.62 -1.13 -18.51
N GLU A 91 -3.67 -2.41 -18.77
CA GLU A 91 -2.93 -3.42 -18.06
C GLU A 91 -1.55 -3.63 -18.71
N VAL A 92 -0.51 -3.63 -17.87
CA VAL A 92 0.88 -3.69 -18.33
C VAL A 92 1.18 -4.98 -19.11
N GLU A 93 0.73 -6.14 -18.61
CA GLU A 93 1.03 -7.44 -19.20
C GLU A 93 0.33 -7.66 -20.55
N SER A 94 -0.97 -7.37 -20.59
CA SER A 94 -1.80 -7.60 -21.78
C SER A 94 -1.82 -6.43 -22.75
N GLN A 95 -1.39 -5.24 -22.31
CA GLN A 95 -1.50 -3.96 -23.05
C GLN A 95 -2.95 -3.60 -23.43
N LEU A 96 -3.94 -4.25 -22.78
CA LEU A 96 -5.36 -4.01 -23.05
C LEU A 96 -5.91 -2.91 -22.15
N SER A 97 -6.73 -2.04 -22.75
CA SER A 97 -7.42 -0.96 -22.03
C SER A 97 -8.41 -1.52 -21.01
N LYS A 98 -8.48 -0.90 -19.82
CA LYS A 98 -9.38 -1.28 -18.71
C LYS A 98 -10.51 -0.28 -18.52
N GLU A 99 -10.21 0.89 -17.99
CA GLU A 99 -11.20 1.88 -17.57
C GLU A 99 -11.01 3.19 -18.32
N LYS A 100 -12.11 3.84 -18.68
CA LYS A 100 -12.10 5.22 -19.17
C LYS A 100 -11.94 6.19 -18.01
N LYS A 101 -11.21 7.26 -18.24
CA LYS A 101 -11.02 8.36 -17.29
C LYS A 101 -11.37 9.68 -17.99
N GLU A 102 -12.00 10.59 -17.27
CA GLU A 102 -12.30 11.95 -17.74
C GLU A 102 -11.10 12.88 -17.56
N GLU A 103 -10.31 12.62 -16.53
CA GLU A 103 -9.08 13.37 -16.21
C GLU A 103 -7.99 12.44 -15.68
N ILE A 104 -6.74 12.85 -15.88
CA ILE A 104 -5.57 12.20 -15.29
C ILE A 104 -4.60 13.22 -14.74
N VAL A 105 -3.78 12.73 -13.82
CA VAL A 105 -2.71 13.48 -13.17
C VAL A 105 -1.41 12.73 -13.37
N ILE A 106 -0.44 13.35 -14.04
CA ILE A 106 0.88 12.79 -14.27
C ILE A 106 1.87 13.50 -13.35
N VAL A 107 2.51 12.74 -12.49
CA VAL A 107 3.48 13.22 -11.51
C VAL A 107 4.86 12.66 -11.87
N PRO A 108 5.92 13.51 -11.91
CA PRO A 108 7.28 13.08 -12.18
C PRO A 108 7.88 12.28 -11.01
N ASP A 109 9.05 11.71 -11.24
CA ASP A 109 9.92 11.23 -10.16
C ASP A 109 10.46 12.42 -9.36
N LEU A 110 9.86 12.65 -8.22
CA LEU A 110 10.24 13.76 -7.34
C LEU A 110 11.57 13.53 -6.61
N SER A 111 12.04 12.28 -6.52
CA SER A 111 13.33 11.96 -5.90
C SER A 111 14.51 12.59 -6.68
N ARG A 112 14.46 12.52 -8.01
CA ARG A 112 15.46 13.17 -8.89
C ARG A 112 15.41 14.69 -8.82
N SER A 113 14.24 15.27 -8.61
CA SER A 113 14.11 16.73 -8.43
C SER A 113 14.80 17.23 -7.16
N LEU A 114 14.91 16.37 -6.14
CA LEU A 114 15.62 16.67 -4.89
C LEU A 114 17.14 16.65 -5.04
N GLU A 115 17.67 15.90 -6.02
CA GLU A 115 19.11 15.81 -6.32
C GLU A 115 19.63 17.05 -7.04
N GLN A 116 18.81 17.71 -7.84
CA GLN A 116 19.20 18.85 -8.67
C GLN A 116 19.22 20.20 -7.94
N GLY A 117 19.15 20.20 -6.59
CA GLY A 117 19.35 21.42 -5.79
C GLY A 117 18.25 22.47 -5.97
N GLY A 118 17.04 22.06 -6.35
CA GLY A 118 15.89 22.95 -6.34
C GLY A 118 15.68 23.48 -4.92
N ASN A 119 15.80 24.79 -4.74
CA ASN A 119 15.55 25.53 -3.49
C ASN A 119 14.05 25.49 -3.06
N GLY A 120 13.26 24.56 -3.59
CA GLY A 120 11.90 24.27 -3.18
C GLY A 120 11.94 23.62 -1.81
N GLY A 121 11.50 24.34 -0.78
CA GLY A 121 11.59 23.89 0.60
C GLY A 121 10.96 22.51 0.80
N MET A 122 11.78 21.55 1.20
CA MET A 122 11.27 20.27 1.71
C MET A 122 10.56 20.51 3.03
N VAL A 123 9.42 19.90 3.18
CA VAL A 123 8.52 20.07 4.32
C VAL A 123 8.21 18.72 4.96
N SER A 124 7.76 18.73 6.20
CA SER A 124 7.24 17.53 6.85
C SER A 124 6.04 16.99 6.07
N PHE A 125 5.89 15.67 6.02
CA PHE A 125 4.67 15.05 5.47
C PHE A 125 3.40 15.54 6.17
N LEU A 126 3.47 15.93 7.44
CA LEU A 126 2.33 16.48 8.17
C LEU A 126 1.81 17.79 7.54
N ASP A 127 2.65 18.56 6.87
CA ASP A 127 2.24 19.79 6.15
C ASP A 127 1.34 19.50 4.93
N PHE A 128 1.33 18.25 4.44
CA PHE A 128 0.42 17.79 3.40
C PHE A 128 -0.97 17.42 3.92
N LEU A 129 -1.11 17.20 5.21
CA LEU A 129 -2.39 16.81 5.79
C LEU A 129 -3.32 18.01 5.87
N ARG A 130 -4.61 17.74 5.77
CA ARG A 130 -5.62 18.78 6.01
C ARG A 130 -5.69 19.11 7.51
N PRO A 131 -5.98 20.36 7.89
CA PRO A 131 -6.06 20.73 9.31
C PRO A 131 -7.10 19.95 10.12
N ASP A 132 -8.13 19.40 9.45
CA ASP A 132 -9.18 18.56 10.06
C ASP A 132 -8.81 17.08 10.16
N THR A 133 -7.58 16.70 9.79
CA THR A 133 -7.10 15.31 9.87
C THR A 133 -6.99 14.87 11.33
N LEU A 134 -7.43 13.64 11.61
CA LEU A 134 -7.22 12.95 12.87
C LEU A 134 -5.95 12.08 12.77
N LEU A 135 -4.98 12.34 13.62
CA LEU A 135 -3.80 11.49 13.76
C LEU A 135 -4.11 10.37 14.76
N ALA A 136 -4.15 9.14 14.27
CA ALA A 136 -4.34 7.94 15.09
C ALA A 136 -3.01 7.22 15.29
N MET A 137 -2.57 7.03 16.51
CA MET A 137 -1.28 6.42 16.84
C MET A 137 -1.34 5.61 18.14
N ARG A 138 -0.43 4.67 18.26
CA ARG A 138 -0.39 3.83 19.47
C ARG A 138 0.25 4.51 20.68
N ASP A 139 1.38 5.19 20.46
CA ASP A 139 2.17 5.84 21.51
C ASP A 139 2.91 7.03 20.91
N PHE A 140 2.51 8.23 21.30
CA PHE A 140 3.07 9.47 20.77
C PHE A 140 4.54 9.66 21.18
N LEU A 141 4.87 9.35 22.43
CA LEU A 141 6.24 9.54 22.96
C LEU A 141 7.20 8.57 22.28
N TRP A 142 6.80 7.31 22.15
CA TRP A 142 7.58 6.31 21.43
C TRP A 142 7.79 6.71 19.95
N LEU A 143 6.73 7.19 19.28
CA LEU A 143 6.82 7.63 17.89
C LEU A 143 7.80 8.80 17.72
N ARG A 144 7.72 9.79 18.62
CA ARG A 144 8.64 10.92 18.65
C ARG A 144 10.10 10.47 18.85
N GLU A 145 10.33 9.58 19.83
CA GLU A 145 11.67 9.05 20.13
C GLU A 145 12.20 8.22 18.95
N ARG A 146 11.35 7.43 18.32
CA ARG A 146 11.77 6.65 17.15
C ARG A 146 12.16 7.55 15.97
N ILE A 147 11.40 8.62 15.71
CA ILE A 147 11.75 9.62 14.69
C ILE A 147 13.09 10.30 15.01
N GLN A 148 13.32 10.63 16.29
CA GLN A 148 14.61 11.18 16.72
C GLN A 148 15.76 10.22 16.45
N VAL A 149 15.59 8.94 16.79
CA VAL A 149 16.60 7.90 16.54
C VAL A 149 16.89 7.77 15.04
N VAL A 150 15.86 7.73 14.19
CA VAL A 150 16.02 7.66 12.73
C VAL A 150 16.82 8.87 12.21
N HIS A 151 16.49 10.07 12.68
CA HIS A 151 17.23 11.29 12.33
C HIS A 151 18.70 11.19 12.74
N ASP A 152 18.99 10.82 13.99
CA ASP A 152 20.34 10.80 14.53
C ASP A 152 21.21 9.69 13.93
N GLU A 153 20.63 8.47 13.74
CA GLU A 153 21.33 7.35 13.12
C GLU A 153 21.67 7.61 11.64
N SER A 154 20.76 8.26 10.90
CA SER A 154 20.96 8.56 9.48
C SER A 154 22.02 9.65 9.24
N LEU A 155 22.33 10.45 10.24
CA LEU A 155 23.37 11.50 10.19
C LEU A 155 24.71 11.04 10.77
N THR A 156 24.86 9.76 11.12
CA THR A 156 26.15 9.22 11.56
C THR A 156 27.17 9.19 10.44
N ALA A 157 28.43 9.35 10.79
CA ALA A 157 29.53 9.28 9.80
C ALA A 157 29.56 7.95 9.03
N GLN A 158 29.11 6.86 9.65
CA GLN A 158 28.99 5.55 8.99
C GLN A 158 27.87 5.52 7.94
N ALA A 159 26.71 6.10 8.24
CA ALA A 159 25.60 6.17 7.30
C ALA A 159 25.94 7.07 6.11
N ILE A 160 26.58 8.21 6.36
CA ILE A 160 27.07 9.13 5.33
C ILE A 160 28.10 8.42 4.42
N ALA A 161 29.09 7.74 5.01
CA ALA A 161 30.10 7.01 4.25
C ALA A 161 29.52 5.83 3.45
N ALA A 162 28.50 5.15 3.96
CA ALA A 162 27.79 4.08 3.24
C ALA A 162 27.02 4.63 2.03
N CYS A 163 26.35 5.77 2.18
CA CYS A 163 25.68 6.46 1.07
C CYS A 163 26.68 6.94 0.01
N GLU A 164 27.87 7.44 0.40
CA GLU A 164 28.91 7.88 -0.51
C GLU A 164 29.59 6.72 -1.29
N ALA A 165 29.53 5.50 -0.77
CA ALA A 165 30.11 4.32 -1.40
C ALA A 165 29.21 3.67 -2.47
N GLU A 166 27.93 3.99 -2.51
CA GLU A 166 27.02 3.53 -3.57
C GLU A 166 27.25 4.35 -4.86
N GLU A 167 27.57 3.67 -5.96
CA GLU A 167 27.98 4.26 -7.27
C GLU A 167 26.92 5.16 -7.94
N ASN A 168 25.74 5.36 -7.33
CA ASN A 168 24.63 6.13 -7.90
C ASN A 168 24.51 7.58 -7.39
N GLY A 169 25.58 8.16 -6.86
CA GLY A 169 25.58 9.56 -6.41
C GLY A 169 24.93 9.69 -5.02
N ALA A 170 25.77 9.79 -4.00
CA ALA A 170 25.34 9.91 -2.61
C ALA A 170 24.35 11.05 -2.42
N ILE A 171 23.12 10.71 -2.09
CA ILE A 171 22.12 11.68 -1.68
C ILE A 171 22.42 12.05 -0.23
N SER A 172 23.00 13.24 0.00
CA SER A 172 23.12 13.74 1.37
C SER A 172 21.75 13.78 2.05
N LEU A 173 21.62 13.10 3.19
CA LEU A 173 20.41 13.10 4.00
C LEU A 173 20.31 14.35 4.89
N GLU A 174 21.36 15.19 4.89
CA GLU A 174 21.38 16.43 5.64
C GLU A 174 20.24 17.36 5.21
N GLY A 175 19.41 17.77 6.17
CA GLY A 175 18.24 18.60 5.92
C GLY A 175 17.04 17.90 5.28
N LYS A 176 17.12 16.59 4.95
CA LYS A 176 16.02 15.81 4.37
C LYS A 176 15.17 15.08 5.40
N LEU A 177 15.57 15.09 6.66
CA LEU A 177 14.85 14.47 7.76
C LEU A 177 14.33 15.53 8.74
N ILE A 178 13.21 15.21 9.41
CA ILE A 178 12.74 15.93 10.59
C ILE A 178 13.24 15.21 11.85
N ASP A 179 13.47 15.97 12.92
CA ASP A 179 13.73 15.42 14.24
C ASP A 179 12.43 15.23 15.04
N GLY A 180 12.54 14.60 16.20
CA GLY A 180 11.39 14.37 17.10
C GLY A 180 10.77 15.67 17.64
N GLY A 181 11.52 16.76 17.72
CA GLY A 181 11.02 18.08 18.14
C GLY A 181 10.16 18.71 17.04
N GLU A 182 10.65 18.72 15.79
CA GLU A 182 9.90 19.21 14.63
C GLU A 182 8.61 18.39 14.43
N PHE A 183 8.69 17.06 14.53
CA PHE A 183 7.50 16.20 14.52
C PHE A 183 6.48 16.59 15.59
N THR A 184 6.94 16.80 16.83
CA THR A 184 6.05 17.17 17.94
C THR A 184 5.33 18.48 17.66
N LEU A 185 6.05 19.52 17.24
CA LEU A 185 5.47 20.83 16.92
C LEU A 185 4.37 20.72 15.87
N ARG A 186 4.63 19.97 14.77
CA ARG A 186 3.65 19.78 13.70
C ARG A 186 2.43 18.95 14.15
N ALA A 187 2.67 17.89 14.92
CA ALA A 187 1.60 17.01 15.39
C ALA A 187 0.65 17.68 16.38
N LEU A 188 1.07 18.74 17.10
CA LEU A 188 0.23 19.50 18.01
C LEU A 188 -0.90 20.28 17.30
N ASP A 189 -0.76 20.57 16.01
CA ASP A 189 -1.76 21.26 15.22
C ASP A 189 -2.96 20.37 14.84
N PHE A 190 -2.85 19.05 15.08
CA PHE A 190 -3.87 18.07 14.73
C PHE A 190 -4.61 17.52 15.94
N ARG A 191 -5.87 17.13 15.72
CA ARG A 191 -6.56 16.26 16.67
C ARG A 191 -5.89 14.90 16.69
N ARG A 192 -5.67 14.36 17.88
CA ARG A 192 -4.96 13.10 18.09
C ARG A 192 -5.84 12.08 18.78
N MET A 193 -5.69 10.83 18.40
CA MET A 193 -6.27 9.68 19.06
C MET A 193 -5.12 8.71 19.38
N GLU A 194 -4.86 8.54 20.67
CA GLU A 194 -3.80 7.66 21.13
C GLU A 194 -4.39 6.34 21.66
N PHE A 195 -3.83 5.23 21.23
CA PHE A 195 -4.19 3.89 21.69
C PHE A 195 -3.10 3.41 22.65
N GLY A 196 -3.45 3.14 23.88
CA GLY A 196 -2.49 2.65 24.86
C GLY A 196 -3.01 2.77 26.28
N THR A 197 -2.13 2.51 27.21
CA THR A 197 -2.46 2.52 28.66
C THR A 197 -2.25 3.88 29.31
N LYS A 198 -1.48 4.76 28.68
CA LYS A 198 -1.16 6.09 29.22
C LYS A 198 -1.23 7.14 28.12
N PRO A 199 -2.08 8.15 28.25
CA PRO A 199 -2.13 9.25 27.30
C PRO A 199 -0.92 10.17 27.43
N THR A 200 -0.54 10.81 26.32
CA THR A 200 0.45 11.88 26.34
C THR A 200 -0.24 13.19 26.66
N GLY A 201 0.08 13.77 27.81
CA GLY A 201 -0.55 15.01 28.29
C GLY A 201 -1.94 14.78 28.90
N THR A 202 -2.81 15.80 28.79
CA THR A 202 -4.17 15.75 29.32
C THR A 202 -5.15 15.54 28.16
N PRO A 203 -5.80 14.37 28.04
CA PRO A 203 -6.76 14.11 26.97
C PRO A 203 -8.10 14.82 27.27
N ASP A 204 -8.81 15.25 26.20
CA ASP A 204 -10.17 15.78 26.32
C ASP A 204 -11.17 14.69 26.71
N ALA A 205 -10.94 13.47 26.25
CA ALA A 205 -11.75 12.30 26.59
C ALA A 205 -10.89 11.02 26.63
N THR A 206 -11.28 10.11 27.51
CA THR A 206 -10.67 8.77 27.61
C THR A 206 -11.75 7.72 27.49
N VAL A 207 -11.55 6.75 26.60
CA VAL A 207 -12.42 5.57 26.46
C VAL A 207 -11.62 4.34 26.88
N ALA A 208 -12.08 3.67 27.93
CA ALA A 208 -11.46 2.45 28.43
C ALA A 208 -12.21 1.23 27.86
N PHE A 209 -11.45 0.25 27.38
CA PHE A 209 -11.96 -1.04 26.92
C PHE A 209 -11.49 -2.13 27.88
N SER A 210 -12.38 -3.06 28.24
CA SER A 210 -12.06 -4.24 29.05
C SER A 210 -12.08 -5.47 28.15
N THR A 211 -11.07 -5.53 27.27
CA THR A 211 -10.99 -6.57 26.25
C THR A 211 -9.95 -7.63 26.58
N VAL A 212 -10.29 -8.88 26.26
CA VAL A 212 -9.42 -10.05 26.34
C VAL A 212 -9.29 -10.64 24.96
N ALA A 213 -8.06 -10.96 24.52
CA ALA A 213 -7.82 -11.57 23.21
C ALA A 213 -8.50 -12.93 23.10
N GLN A 214 -8.91 -13.30 21.89
CA GLN A 214 -9.46 -14.63 21.59
C GLN A 214 -8.43 -15.72 21.93
N PRO A 215 -8.82 -16.79 22.64
CA PRO A 215 -7.96 -17.94 22.87
C PRO A 215 -7.58 -18.64 21.57
N ILE A 216 -6.42 -19.28 21.55
CA ILE A 216 -5.98 -20.14 20.44
C ILE A 216 -6.54 -21.54 20.67
N PHE A 217 -7.32 -22.04 19.72
CA PHE A 217 -8.00 -23.33 19.86
C PHE A 217 -7.34 -24.49 19.10
N HIS A 218 -6.37 -24.22 18.22
CA HIS A 218 -5.67 -25.22 17.41
C HIS A 218 -6.62 -26.19 16.66
N LYS A 219 -7.69 -25.65 16.09
CA LYS A 219 -8.76 -26.41 15.40
C LYS A 219 -9.51 -27.41 16.30
N ASN A 220 -9.36 -27.32 17.61
CA ASN A 220 -10.07 -28.18 18.55
C ASN A 220 -11.47 -27.63 18.83
N PHE A 221 -12.47 -28.16 18.14
CA PHE A 221 -13.86 -27.73 18.28
C PHE A 221 -14.51 -28.15 19.61
N ASP A 222 -13.92 -29.07 20.39
CA ASP A 222 -14.35 -29.35 21.76
C ASP A 222 -14.07 -28.15 22.65
N LEU A 223 -12.85 -27.61 22.59
CA LEU A 223 -12.45 -26.41 23.33
C LEU A 223 -13.24 -25.16 22.87
N VAL A 224 -13.50 -25.05 21.57
CA VAL A 224 -14.33 -23.94 21.03
C VAL A 224 -15.74 -24.01 21.63
N ALA A 225 -16.36 -25.21 21.60
CA ALA A 225 -17.71 -25.39 22.12
C ALA A 225 -17.77 -25.13 23.63
N GLU A 226 -16.80 -25.60 24.39
CA GLU A 226 -16.70 -25.33 25.82
C GLU A 226 -16.58 -23.82 26.11
N SER A 227 -15.67 -23.13 25.43
CA SER A 227 -15.49 -21.68 25.55
C SER A 227 -16.76 -20.91 25.18
N PHE A 228 -17.44 -21.31 24.11
CA PHE A 228 -18.68 -20.65 23.67
C PHE A 228 -19.82 -20.86 24.67
N ARG A 229 -19.97 -22.06 25.25
CA ARG A 229 -20.95 -22.33 26.30
C ARG A 229 -20.64 -21.50 27.55
N ASP A 230 -19.38 -21.34 27.94
CA ASP A 230 -19.00 -20.50 29.07
C ASP A 230 -19.40 -19.04 28.83
N TYR A 231 -19.10 -18.47 27.67
CA TYR A 231 -19.52 -17.11 27.33
C TYR A 231 -21.05 -16.97 27.31
N LEU A 232 -21.76 -17.89 26.70
CA LEU A 232 -23.22 -17.87 26.66
C LEU A 232 -23.86 -17.98 28.05
N SER A 233 -23.28 -18.83 28.93
CA SER A 233 -23.73 -18.96 30.32
C SER A 233 -23.55 -17.68 31.14
N ARG A 234 -22.59 -16.87 30.76
CA ARG A 234 -22.29 -15.55 31.36
C ARG A 234 -23.05 -14.41 30.67
N ASN A 235 -24.02 -14.72 29.80
CA ASN A 235 -24.83 -13.77 29.04
C ASN A 235 -24.02 -12.87 28.08
N TYR A 236 -23.02 -13.44 27.42
CA TYR A 236 -22.33 -12.77 26.30
C TYR A 236 -23.07 -13.05 25.00
N THR A 237 -23.02 -12.06 24.11
CA THR A 237 -23.45 -12.24 22.73
C THR A 237 -22.25 -12.71 21.89
N LEU A 238 -22.39 -13.82 21.17
CA LEU A 238 -21.35 -14.37 20.30
C LEU A 238 -21.49 -13.85 18.88
N TYR A 239 -20.41 -13.33 18.34
CA TYR A 239 -20.26 -12.97 16.94
C TYR A 239 -19.15 -13.79 16.31
N ILE A 240 -19.38 -14.28 15.10
CA ILE A 240 -18.34 -14.91 14.28
C ILE A 240 -18.16 -14.10 13.00
N CYS A 241 -16.95 -13.54 12.85
CA CYS A 241 -16.54 -12.74 11.73
C CYS A 241 -15.87 -13.61 10.66
N SER A 242 -16.30 -13.48 9.41
CA SER A 242 -15.71 -14.13 8.25
C SER A 242 -15.97 -13.32 6.99
N ASP A 243 -15.03 -13.33 6.03
CA ASP A 243 -15.22 -12.73 4.69
C ASP A 243 -16.20 -13.53 3.82
N SER A 244 -16.70 -14.68 4.31
CA SER A 244 -17.60 -15.55 3.57
C SER A 244 -18.68 -16.14 4.47
N LEU A 245 -19.94 -15.88 4.14
CA LEU A 245 -21.09 -16.50 4.79
C LEU A 245 -21.06 -18.04 4.74
N LYS A 246 -20.50 -18.62 3.66
CA LYS A 246 -20.34 -20.08 3.57
C LYS A 246 -19.44 -20.65 4.67
N GLN A 247 -18.49 -19.89 5.18
CA GLN A 247 -17.65 -20.34 6.29
C GLN A 247 -18.40 -20.28 7.62
N THR A 248 -19.22 -19.28 7.86
CA THR A 248 -20.06 -19.19 9.05
C THR A 248 -21.13 -20.27 9.05
N ASP A 249 -21.74 -20.61 7.89
CA ASP A 249 -22.66 -21.73 7.75
C ASP A 249 -21.98 -23.07 8.02
N ARG A 250 -20.75 -23.25 7.56
CA ARG A 250 -19.96 -24.44 7.88
C ARG A 250 -19.67 -24.57 9.38
N ILE A 251 -19.37 -23.47 10.07
CA ILE A 251 -19.16 -23.48 11.52
C ILE A 251 -20.47 -23.88 12.22
N ARG A 252 -21.62 -23.36 11.77
CA ARG A 252 -22.93 -23.73 12.31
C ARG A 252 -23.19 -25.22 12.12
N ALA A 253 -22.98 -25.76 10.91
CA ALA A 253 -23.13 -27.17 10.63
C ALA A 253 -22.25 -28.06 11.51
N ILE A 254 -21.00 -27.65 11.78
CA ILE A 254 -20.10 -28.39 12.69
C ILE A 254 -20.69 -28.48 14.09
N PHE A 255 -21.28 -27.42 14.65
CA PHE A 255 -21.90 -27.47 15.97
C PHE A 255 -23.20 -28.26 15.97
N GLU A 256 -24.00 -28.19 14.92
CA GLU A 256 -25.22 -28.99 14.75
C GLU A 256 -24.92 -30.49 14.66
N ASP A 257 -23.95 -30.89 13.83
CA ASP A 257 -23.54 -32.31 13.68
C ASP A 257 -22.99 -32.90 14.98
N ARG A 258 -22.40 -32.07 15.83
CA ARG A 258 -21.90 -32.45 17.15
C ARG A 258 -22.98 -32.48 18.22
N GLY A 259 -24.17 -31.97 17.93
CA GLY A 259 -25.24 -31.80 18.89
C GLY A 259 -25.00 -30.67 19.91
N ASP A 260 -24.09 -29.76 19.62
CA ASP A 260 -23.82 -28.59 20.45
C ASP A 260 -24.91 -27.52 20.22
N ASN A 261 -25.62 -27.14 21.26
CA ASN A 261 -26.66 -26.10 21.20
C ASN A 261 -26.00 -24.71 21.34
N ILE A 262 -25.23 -24.28 20.31
CA ILE A 262 -24.51 -23.02 20.30
C ILE A 262 -25.13 -22.05 19.29
N SER A 263 -25.58 -20.89 19.77
CA SER A 263 -26.11 -19.82 18.95
C SER A 263 -25.11 -18.71 18.83
N PHE A 264 -24.84 -18.22 17.59
CA PHE A 264 -24.00 -17.07 17.31
C PHE A 264 -24.55 -16.23 16.17
N THR A 265 -24.14 -14.97 16.11
CA THR A 265 -24.48 -14.04 15.03
C THR A 265 -23.35 -14.00 14.00
N PRO A 266 -23.59 -14.37 12.74
CA PRO A 266 -22.58 -14.24 11.69
C PRO A 266 -22.39 -12.78 11.28
N VAL A 267 -21.14 -12.38 11.03
CA VAL A 267 -20.78 -11.05 10.51
C VAL A 267 -19.95 -11.24 9.25
N GLU A 268 -20.46 -10.72 8.12
CA GLU A 268 -19.80 -10.82 6.80
C GLU A 268 -18.68 -9.76 6.68
N ARG A 269 -17.80 -9.76 7.63
CA ARG A 269 -16.54 -9.03 7.66
C ARG A 269 -15.60 -9.72 8.62
N THR A 270 -14.30 -9.61 8.39
CA THR A 270 -13.34 -10.18 9.32
C THR A 270 -12.53 -9.08 10.04
N LEU A 271 -11.96 -9.48 11.16
CA LEU A 271 -10.97 -8.71 11.91
C LEU A 271 -9.64 -9.48 11.89
N HIS A 272 -8.54 -8.81 12.19
CA HIS A 272 -7.25 -9.50 12.33
C HIS A 272 -7.27 -10.52 13.47
N GLU A 273 -7.83 -10.14 14.61
CA GLU A 273 -7.97 -10.99 15.79
C GLU A 273 -9.34 -10.77 16.45
N GLY A 274 -9.87 -11.84 16.99
CA GLY A 274 -11.08 -11.79 17.80
C GLY A 274 -10.78 -11.38 19.25
N PHE A 275 -11.80 -10.95 19.96
CA PHE A 275 -11.71 -10.52 21.36
C PHE A 275 -13.04 -10.71 22.09
N ALA A 276 -12.98 -10.71 23.40
CA ALA A 276 -14.15 -10.55 24.27
C ALA A 276 -14.08 -9.21 25.00
N ASP A 277 -15.22 -8.54 25.17
CA ASP A 277 -15.37 -7.33 25.96
C ASP A 277 -16.28 -7.60 27.16
N ASP A 278 -15.71 -7.50 28.35
CA ASP A 278 -16.40 -7.79 29.61
C ASP A 278 -17.42 -6.73 29.98
N THR A 279 -17.23 -5.50 29.53
CA THR A 279 -18.15 -4.40 29.80
C THR A 279 -19.42 -4.49 28.97
N LEU A 280 -19.22 -4.77 27.66
CA LEU A 280 -20.33 -4.89 26.71
C LEU A 280 -20.95 -6.29 26.68
N ARG A 281 -20.36 -7.27 27.35
CA ARG A 281 -20.79 -8.67 27.33
C ARG A 281 -20.90 -9.21 25.91
N LEU A 282 -19.90 -8.96 25.10
CA LEU A 282 -19.82 -9.48 23.75
C LEU A 282 -18.49 -10.19 23.50
N CYS A 283 -18.51 -11.20 22.64
CA CYS A 283 -17.30 -11.81 22.14
C CYS A 283 -17.38 -11.94 20.63
N ILE A 284 -16.27 -11.57 19.99
CA ILE A 284 -16.09 -11.60 18.56
C ILE A 284 -14.99 -12.61 18.27
N PHE A 285 -15.34 -13.65 17.53
CA PHE A 285 -14.41 -14.66 17.06
C PHE A 285 -14.20 -14.52 15.56
N THR A 286 -13.04 -14.92 15.09
CA THR A 286 -12.72 -14.91 13.65
C THR A 286 -12.57 -16.33 13.14
N ASP A 287 -13.14 -16.62 11.97
CA ASP A 287 -13.10 -17.95 11.37
C ASP A 287 -11.67 -18.46 11.13
N HIS A 288 -10.76 -17.56 10.72
CA HIS A 288 -9.37 -17.94 10.48
C HIS A 288 -8.65 -18.37 11.77
N GLN A 289 -8.91 -17.72 12.92
CA GLN A 289 -8.35 -18.16 14.20
C GLN A 289 -8.98 -19.46 14.70
N LEU A 290 -10.30 -19.67 14.49
CA LEU A 290 -10.97 -20.93 14.82
C LEU A 290 -10.42 -22.12 14.03
N PHE A 291 -10.06 -21.88 12.76
CA PHE A 291 -9.49 -22.89 11.87
C PHE A 291 -7.95 -22.87 11.83
N ASP A 292 -7.29 -22.10 12.68
CA ASP A 292 -5.84 -21.97 12.75
C ASP A 292 -5.23 -21.67 11.35
N ARG A 293 -5.76 -20.64 10.71
CA ARG A 293 -5.34 -20.15 9.41
C ARG A 293 -4.76 -18.75 9.54
N PHE A 294 -3.79 -18.42 8.68
CA PHE A 294 -3.31 -17.06 8.58
C PHE A 294 -4.39 -16.16 7.97
N HIS A 295 -4.58 -14.98 8.56
CA HIS A 295 -5.41 -13.95 7.97
C HIS A 295 -4.73 -13.39 6.72
N LYS A 296 -5.34 -13.60 5.54
CA LYS A 296 -4.87 -12.99 4.30
C LYS A 296 -5.62 -11.70 4.07
N TYR A 297 -4.92 -10.58 4.20
CA TYR A 297 -5.44 -9.31 3.71
C TYR A 297 -5.34 -9.28 2.19
N ASN A 298 -6.47 -9.36 1.52
CA ASN A 298 -6.53 -9.07 0.09
C ASN A 298 -6.68 -7.56 -0.08
N LEU A 299 -5.56 -6.84 -0.13
CA LEU A 299 -5.59 -5.47 -0.62
C LEU A 299 -6.01 -5.52 -2.10
N LYS A 300 -6.94 -4.64 -2.51
CA LYS A 300 -7.32 -4.53 -3.92
C LYS A 300 -6.10 -4.27 -4.83
N SER A 301 -5.02 -3.72 -4.26
CA SER A 301 -3.70 -3.51 -4.88
C SER A 301 -2.83 -4.78 -4.98
N ASP A 302 -3.16 -5.89 -4.28
CA ASP A 302 -2.33 -7.10 -4.35
C ASP A 302 -2.44 -7.81 -5.70
N LYS A 303 -3.53 -7.60 -6.44
CA LYS A 303 -3.61 -8.05 -7.84
C LYS A 303 -2.63 -7.30 -8.75
N ALA A 304 -2.35 -6.04 -8.48
CA ALA A 304 -1.37 -5.27 -9.22
C ALA A 304 0.08 -5.60 -8.79
N ARG A 305 0.27 -5.99 -7.52
CA ARG A 305 1.58 -6.44 -7.02
C ARG A 305 1.92 -7.88 -7.39
N SER A 306 0.94 -8.75 -7.58
CA SER A 306 1.20 -10.10 -8.13
C SER A 306 1.71 -10.05 -9.57
N GLY A 307 1.40 -8.98 -10.33
CA GLY A 307 2.05 -8.68 -11.61
C GLY A 307 3.52 -8.26 -11.50
N LYS A 308 3.95 -7.69 -10.36
CA LYS A 308 5.36 -7.33 -10.12
C LYS A 308 6.28 -8.52 -9.81
N VAL A 309 5.73 -9.68 -9.52
CA VAL A 309 6.48 -10.95 -9.36
C VAL A 309 6.64 -11.68 -10.69
N ALA A 310 5.87 -11.32 -11.71
CA ALA A 310 6.15 -11.76 -13.06
C ALA A 310 7.37 -11.00 -13.58
N LEU A 311 8.44 -11.73 -13.87
CA LEU A 311 9.64 -11.23 -14.53
C LEU A 311 9.23 -10.39 -15.73
N SER A 312 9.76 -9.18 -15.85
CA SER A 312 9.53 -8.35 -17.03
C SER A 312 9.98 -9.13 -18.28
N LEU A 313 9.33 -8.91 -19.42
CA LEU A 313 9.75 -9.53 -20.69
C LEU A 313 11.24 -9.25 -20.99
N LYS A 314 11.77 -8.13 -20.49
CA LYS A 314 13.18 -7.78 -20.61
C LYS A 314 14.08 -8.70 -19.76
N GLU A 315 13.65 -9.07 -18.56
CA GLU A 315 14.35 -10.03 -17.70
C GLU A 315 14.22 -11.46 -18.21
N LEU A 316 13.04 -11.85 -18.76
CA LEU A 316 12.86 -13.13 -19.41
C LEU A 316 13.79 -13.32 -20.63
N ASN A 317 14.00 -12.24 -21.40
CA ASN A 317 14.91 -12.25 -22.55
C ASN A 317 16.41 -12.25 -22.15
N GLN A 318 16.74 -12.01 -20.88
CA GLN A 318 18.12 -12.11 -20.38
C GLN A 318 18.52 -13.52 -19.98
N PHE A 319 17.56 -14.45 -19.83
CA PHE A 319 17.89 -15.84 -19.53
C PHE A 319 18.54 -16.54 -20.69
N THR A 320 19.63 -17.21 -20.40
CA THR A 320 20.34 -18.08 -21.35
C THR A 320 20.05 -19.54 -21.02
N PRO A 321 20.02 -20.44 -22.02
CA PRO A 321 19.91 -21.87 -21.76
C PRO A 321 21.02 -22.33 -20.80
N GLY A 322 20.63 -22.90 -19.67
CA GLY A 322 21.52 -23.29 -18.59
C GLY A 322 21.35 -22.51 -17.29
N ASP A 323 20.58 -21.43 -17.31
CA ASP A 323 20.27 -20.67 -16.10
C ASP A 323 19.27 -21.41 -15.20
N TYR A 324 19.41 -21.23 -13.88
CA TYR A 324 18.44 -21.73 -12.92
C TYR A 324 17.39 -20.67 -12.64
N VAL A 325 16.13 -21.04 -12.82
CA VAL A 325 14.97 -20.18 -12.53
C VAL A 325 14.09 -20.83 -11.46
N VAL A 326 13.50 -20.02 -10.59
CA VAL A 326 12.56 -20.50 -9.57
C VAL A 326 11.14 -20.21 -10.04
N HIS A 327 10.38 -21.27 -10.32
CA HIS A 327 8.97 -21.17 -10.63
C HIS A 327 8.15 -21.25 -9.35
N THR A 328 7.10 -20.42 -9.24
CA THR A 328 6.26 -20.34 -8.04
C THR A 328 5.57 -21.66 -7.68
N ASP A 329 5.20 -22.46 -8.70
CA ASP A 329 4.46 -23.70 -8.51
C ASP A 329 5.33 -24.97 -8.68
N HIS A 330 6.47 -24.86 -9.38
CA HIS A 330 7.31 -26.01 -9.74
C HIS A 330 8.72 -25.98 -9.12
N GLY A 331 9.03 -24.93 -8.34
CA GLY A 331 10.34 -24.81 -7.69
C GLY A 331 11.48 -24.47 -8.65
N CYS A 332 12.69 -24.92 -8.34
CA CYS A 332 13.88 -24.60 -9.14
C CYS A 332 13.89 -25.41 -10.44
N LEU A 333 13.94 -24.73 -11.58
CA LEU A 333 13.95 -25.29 -12.92
C LEU A 333 15.22 -24.84 -13.66
N LEU A 334 15.69 -25.67 -14.58
CA LEU A 334 16.75 -25.31 -15.52
C LEU A 334 16.11 -24.72 -16.78
N TYR A 335 16.47 -23.48 -17.12
CA TYR A 335 15.99 -22.84 -18.34
C TYR A 335 16.71 -23.47 -19.56
N THR A 336 15.95 -24.08 -20.44
CA THR A 336 16.52 -24.79 -21.59
C THR A 336 16.33 -24.07 -22.93
N SER A 337 15.16 -23.50 -23.16
CA SER A 337 14.83 -22.61 -24.30
C SER A 337 13.39 -22.13 -24.16
N PRO A 338 12.98 -21.00 -24.77
CA PRO A 338 11.57 -20.62 -24.85
C PRO A 338 10.78 -21.70 -25.61
N SER A 339 9.63 -22.10 -25.06
CA SER A 339 8.75 -23.06 -25.71
C SER A 339 8.21 -22.49 -27.04
N PRO A 340 8.09 -23.31 -28.10
CA PRO A 340 7.48 -22.88 -29.35
C PRO A 340 6.03 -22.36 -29.20
N ARG A 341 5.36 -22.65 -28.07
CA ARG A 341 4.02 -22.11 -27.75
C ARG A 341 4.09 -20.67 -27.24
N ASP A 342 5.21 -20.23 -26.70
CA ASP A 342 5.37 -18.86 -26.19
C ASP A 342 5.57 -17.86 -27.34
N SER A 343 6.01 -18.33 -28.51
CA SER A 343 6.20 -17.54 -29.72
C SER A 343 4.92 -17.35 -30.56
N THR A 344 3.81 -18.03 -30.24
CA THR A 344 2.56 -17.98 -31.01
C THR A 344 1.44 -17.17 -30.36
N SER A 345 1.64 -16.62 -29.17
CA SER A 345 0.64 -15.77 -28.52
C SER A 345 0.72 -14.28 -28.90
N SER A 346 1.56 -13.92 -29.88
CA SER A 346 1.61 -12.58 -30.46
C SER A 346 1.11 -12.60 -31.91
N ARG A 347 -0.19 -12.85 -32.06
CA ARG A 347 -0.98 -12.49 -33.28
C ARG A 347 -2.38 -12.06 -32.85
#